data_32a72e280314172d1dd23c142d352472
#
_entry.id   32a72e280314172d1dd23c142d352472
#
_cell.length_a   1.000
_cell.length_b   1.000
_cell.length_c   1.000
_cell.angle_alpha   90.00
_cell.angle_beta   90.00
_cell.angle_gamma   90.00
#
_symmetry.space_group_name_H-M   'P 1'
#
loop_
_entity.id
_entity.type
_entity.pdbx_description
1 polymer ?
#
loop_
_entity_poly.entity_id
_entity_poly.type
_entity_poly.pdbx_seq_one_letter_code
_entity_poly.pdbx_strand_id
1 'polypeptide(L)'
;IHFHRSHPAVIKIKRIINIVIVVFTITHVINILFGQGSHIFCTFTLIPAHVAAVIFAYLHMKLTIDDINIVPIKQFSFWFSIASFISISTSIPVLSIINSLNENNQELADKIFILNDIAYCCWYALIIAGLIWTKKLTKI
;
A
#
# COMPACT_ATOMS: atom_id res chain seq x y z
N ILE A 1 -21.76 25.84 -3.64
CA ILE A 1 -20.45 25.20 -3.35
C ILE A 1 -20.38 25.09 -1.84
N HIS A 2 -20.85 23.96 -1.27
CA HIS A 2 -20.72 23.69 0.16
C HIS A 2 -19.26 23.28 0.43
N PHE A 3 -18.50 24.19 1.02
CA PHE A 3 -17.23 23.87 1.68
C PHE A 3 -17.52 22.85 2.79
N HIS A 4 -17.26 21.57 2.54
CA HIS A 4 -17.20 20.56 3.59
C HIS A 4 -16.12 21.01 4.58
N ARG A 5 -16.52 21.60 5.71
CA ARG A 5 -15.64 21.82 6.85
C ARG A 5 -15.05 20.46 7.19
N SER A 6 -13.78 20.29 6.86
CA SER A 6 -13.07 19.01 7.12
C SER A 6 -13.20 18.71 8.61
N HIS A 7 -13.87 17.61 8.92
CA HIS A 7 -14.09 17.17 10.29
C HIS A 7 -12.71 17.15 11.01
N PRO A 8 -12.58 17.67 12.25
CA PRO A 8 -11.29 17.77 12.94
C PRO A 8 -10.53 16.44 12.99
N ALA A 9 -11.24 15.31 12.99
CA ALA A 9 -10.66 13.98 12.86
C ALA A 9 -9.90 13.77 11.52
N VAL A 10 -10.40 14.29 10.40
CA VAL A 10 -9.76 14.16 9.08
C VAL A 10 -8.44 14.94 9.03
N ILE A 11 -8.43 16.15 9.64
CA ILE A 11 -7.20 16.96 9.73
C ILE A 11 -6.15 16.24 10.56
N LYS A 12 -6.55 15.63 11.67
CA LYS A 12 -5.67 14.88 12.56
C LYS A 12 -5.05 13.67 11.87
N ILE A 13 -5.87 12.92 11.13
CA ILE A 13 -5.42 11.76 10.34
C ILE A 13 -4.44 12.19 9.26
N LYS A 14 -4.73 13.25 8.48
CA LYS A 14 -3.80 13.78 7.47
C LYS A 14 -2.45 14.16 8.07
N ARG A 15 -2.45 14.81 9.23
CA ARG A 15 -1.20 15.17 9.93
C ARG A 15 -0.40 13.93 10.32
N ILE A 16 -1.05 12.91 10.86
CA ILE A 16 -0.40 11.63 11.22
C ILE A 16 0.21 10.97 9.99
N ILE A 17 -0.55 10.87 8.90
CA ILE A 17 -0.06 10.29 7.63
C ILE A 17 1.18 11.04 7.13
N ASN A 18 1.17 12.37 7.11
CA ASN A 18 2.31 13.15 6.67
C ASN A 18 3.54 12.94 7.57
N ILE A 19 3.37 12.88 8.89
CA ILE A 19 4.46 12.58 9.82
C ILE A 19 5.04 11.19 9.53
N VAL A 20 4.17 10.19 9.36
CA VAL A 20 4.59 8.81 9.04
C VAL A 20 5.38 8.78 7.74
N ILE A 21 4.90 9.44 6.67
CA ILE A 21 5.62 9.51 5.38
C ILE A 21 7.02 10.13 5.57
N VAL A 22 7.12 11.27 6.26
CA VAL A 22 8.40 11.94 6.49
C VAL A 22 9.35 11.06 7.29
N VAL A 23 8.89 10.45 8.39
CA VAL A 23 9.69 9.55 9.21
C VAL A 23 10.19 8.36 8.39
N PHE A 24 9.32 7.70 7.62
CA PHE A 24 9.72 6.58 6.75
C PHE A 24 10.72 7.00 5.68
N THR A 25 10.52 8.16 5.05
CA THR A 25 11.46 8.66 4.04
C THR A 25 12.85 8.88 4.63
N ILE A 26 12.93 9.55 5.79
CA ILE A 26 14.20 9.79 6.47
C ILE A 26 14.85 8.47 6.88
N THR A 27 14.11 7.58 7.51
CA THR A 27 14.62 6.27 7.94
C THR A 27 15.11 5.43 6.74
N HIS A 28 14.40 5.48 5.62
CA HIS A 28 14.79 4.77 4.40
C HIS A 28 16.10 5.31 3.82
N VAL A 29 16.24 6.63 3.75
CA VAL A 29 17.49 7.27 3.29
C VAL A 29 18.66 6.91 4.22
N ILE A 30 18.47 6.97 5.53
CA ILE A 30 19.49 6.59 6.51
C ILE A 30 19.88 5.11 6.33
N ASN A 31 18.90 4.24 6.13
CA ASN A 31 19.15 2.81 5.94
C ASN A 31 19.96 2.52 4.66
N ILE A 32 19.68 3.23 3.57
CA ILE A 32 20.46 3.11 2.32
C ILE A 32 21.89 3.59 2.53
N LEU A 33 22.09 4.71 3.22
CA LEU A 33 23.41 5.34 3.35
C LEU A 33 24.29 4.65 4.39
N PHE A 34 23.73 4.18 5.49
CA PHE A 34 24.48 3.72 6.66
C PHE A 34 24.13 2.30 7.13
N GLY A 35 23.07 1.71 6.62
CA GLY A 35 22.59 0.39 7.01
C GLY A 35 22.85 -0.69 5.98
N GLN A 36 21.82 -1.12 5.29
CA GLN A 36 21.87 -2.23 4.33
C GLN A 36 22.56 -1.89 3.00
N GLY A 37 22.75 -0.59 2.71
CA GLY A 37 23.32 -0.14 1.42
C GLY A 37 22.34 -0.31 0.25
N SER A 38 22.86 -0.07 -0.97
CA SER A 38 22.07 -0.15 -2.21
C SER A 38 22.10 -1.54 -2.87
N HIS A 39 22.89 -2.47 -2.35
CA HIS A 39 23.13 -3.79 -2.97
C HIS A 39 22.19 -4.89 -2.49
N ILE A 40 21.44 -4.65 -1.41
CA ILE A 40 20.46 -5.58 -0.84
C ILE A 40 19.12 -4.89 -0.66
N PHE A 41 18.04 -5.67 -0.66
CA PHE A 41 16.71 -5.13 -0.39
C PHE A 41 16.64 -4.50 1.00
N CYS A 42 16.20 -3.24 1.06
CA CYS A 42 16.07 -2.48 2.30
C CYS A 42 14.89 -2.98 3.16
N THR A 43 14.90 -4.27 3.50
CA THR A 43 13.77 -4.95 4.18
C THR A 43 13.44 -4.32 5.53
N PHE A 44 14.42 -3.80 6.27
CA PHE A 44 14.20 -3.15 7.56
C PHE A 44 13.30 -1.91 7.48
N THR A 45 13.27 -1.23 6.34
CA THR A 45 12.38 -0.07 6.13
C THR A 45 11.17 -0.42 5.30
N LEU A 46 11.31 -1.30 4.30
CA LEU A 46 10.22 -1.68 3.41
C LEU A 46 9.12 -2.46 4.15
N ILE A 47 9.48 -3.44 5.01
CA ILE A 47 8.49 -4.24 5.73
C ILE A 47 7.61 -3.36 6.64
N PRO A 48 8.15 -2.50 7.54
CA PRO A 48 7.32 -1.60 8.32
C PRO A 48 6.47 -0.66 7.47
N ALA A 49 7.01 -0.15 6.34
CA ALA A 49 6.25 0.68 5.41
C ALA A 49 5.06 -0.08 4.80
N HIS A 50 5.26 -1.33 4.39
CA HIS A 50 4.20 -2.19 3.86
C HIS A 50 3.14 -2.49 4.93
N VAL A 51 3.54 -2.79 6.15
CA VAL A 51 2.60 -3.00 7.27
C VAL A 51 1.77 -1.74 7.52
N ALA A 52 2.39 -0.57 7.57
CA ALA A 52 1.68 0.69 7.72
C ALA A 52 0.70 0.93 6.56
N ALA A 53 1.11 0.67 5.31
CA ALA A 53 0.26 0.82 4.14
C ALA A 53 -0.97 -0.12 4.18
N VAL A 54 -0.79 -1.38 4.62
CA VAL A 54 -1.89 -2.34 4.83
C VAL A 54 -2.87 -1.82 5.87
N ILE A 55 -2.38 -1.31 7.00
CA ILE A 55 -3.23 -0.74 8.06
C ILE A 55 -4.02 0.46 7.52
N PHE A 56 -3.37 1.37 6.79
CA PHE A 56 -4.06 2.54 6.21
C PHE A 56 -5.08 2.14 5.15
N ALA A 57 -4.77 1.17 4.30
CA ALA A 57 -5.72 0.64 3.32
C ALA A 57 -6.95 0.03 4.00
N TYR A 58 -6.75 -0.77 5.05
CA TYR A 58 -7.84 -1.35 5.85
C TYR A 58 -8.70 -0.27 6.51
N LEU A 59 -8.07 0.71 7.18
CA LEU A 59 -8.80 1.80 7.84
C LEU A 59 -9.61 2.63 6.85
N HIS A 60 -9.06 2.92 5.66
CA HIS A 60 -9.78 3.63 4.61
C HIS A 60 -10.98 2.82 4.10
N MET A 61 -10.81 1.50 3.86
CA MET A 61 -11.92 0.63 3.46
C MET A 61 -13.01 0.63 4.53
N LYS A 62 -12.64 0.45 5.80
CA LYS A 62 -13.58 0.45 6.92
C LYS A 62 -14.37 1.77 6.98
N LEU A 63 -13.68 2.91 6.97
CA LEU A 63 -14.32 4.23 7.01
C LEU A 63 -15.27 4.45 5.82
N THR A 64 -14.93 3.93 4.64
CA THR A 64 -15.77 4.05 3.45
C THR A 64 -17.01 3.16 3.52
N ILE A 65 -16.90 1.98 4.13
CA ILE A 65 -18.02 1.05 4.32
C ILE A 65 -18.98 1.55 5.41
N ASP A 66 -18.42 2.12 6.48
CA ASP A 66 -19.20 2.59 7.63
C ASP A 66 -19.96 3.90 7.33
N ASP A 67 -19.61 4.62 6.26
CA ASP A 67 -20.31 5.84 5.85
C ASP A 67 -21.56 5.51 5.03
N ILE A 68 -22.73 5.66 5.67
CA ILE A 68 -24.04 5.39 5.06
C ILE A 68 -24.38 6.28 3.86
N ASN A 69 -23.71 7.42 3.68
CA ASN A 69 -23.92 8.34 2.57
C ASN A 69 -23.08 7.99 1.34
N ILE A 70 -22.17 7.02 1.47
CA ILE A 70 -21.25 6.62 0.41
C ILE A 70 -21.59 5.22 -0.07
N VAL A 71 -21.65 5.03 -1.37
CA VAL A 71 -21.69 3.70 -1.98
C VAL A 71 -20.23 3.29 -2.29
N PRO A 72 -19.61 2.40 -1.50
CA PRO A 72 -18.16 2.12 -1.59
C PRO A 72 -17.70 1.76 -2.99
N ILE A 73 -18.44 0.91 -3.69
CA ILE A 73 -18.11 0.44 -5.05
C ILE A 73 -18.11 1.56 -6.11
N LYS A 74 -18.71 2.72 -5.82
CA LYS A 74 -18.69 3.91 -6.69
C LYS A 74 -17.46 4.79 -6.44
N GLN A 75 -16.67 4.52 -5.41
CA GLN A 75 -15.49 5.30 -5.05
C GLN A 75 -14.22 4.62 -5.56
N PHE A 76 -13.49 5.30 -6.43
CA PHE A 76 -12.20 4.79 -6.91
C PHE A 76 -11.21 4.53 -5.76
N SER A 77 -11.19 5.39 -4.75
CA SER A 77 -10.33 5.24 -3.57
C SER A 77 -10.59 3.93 -2.81
N PHE A 78 -11.81 3.41 -2.80
CA PHE A 78 -12.15 2.12 -2.22
C PHE A 78 -11.49 0.97 -2.98
N TRP A 79 -11.56 0.97 -4.31
CA TRP A 79 -10.89 -0.01 -5.17
C TRP A 79 -9.38 0.03 -5.02
N PHE A 80 -8.81 1.24 -4.97
CA PHE A 80 -7.39 1.44 -4.72
C PHE A 80 -6.96 0.84 -3.38
N SER A 81 -7.77 1.01 -2.32
CA SER A 81 -7.47 0.45 -1.00
C SER A 81 -7.55 -1.07 -0.99
N ILE A 82 -8.55 -1.68 -1.65
CA ILE A 82 -8.65 -3.15 -1.79
C ILE A 82 -7.41 -3.69 -2.52
N ALA A 83 -7.08 -3.11 -3.67
CA ALA A 83 -5.93 -3.52 -4.46
C ALA A 83 -4.64 -3.44 -3.63
N SER A 84 -4.42 -2.31 -2.94
CA SER A 84 -3.24 -2.11 -2.08
C SER A 84 -3.21 -3.07 -0.90
N PHE A 85 -4.34 -3.31 -0.25
CA PHE A 85 -4.43 -4.25 0.86
C PHE A 85 -4.00 -5.65 0.45
N ILE A 86 -4.54 -6.17 -0.65
CA ILE A 86 -4.23 -7.52 -1.15
C ILE A 86 -2.76 -7.62 -1.56
N SER A 87 -2.31 -6.74 -2.46
CA SER A 87 -0.96 -6.83 -3.05
C SER A 87 0.15 -6.60 -2.02
N ILE A 88 -0.01 -5.59 -1.17
CA ILE A 88 1.02 -5.26 -0.18
C ILE A 88 1.08 -6.35 0.90
N SER A 89 -0.07 -6.89 1.33
CA SER A 89 -0.10 -8.02 2.29
C SER A 89 0.61 -9.26 1.73
N THR A 90 0.49 -9.52 0.43
CA THR A 90 1.17 -10.64 -0.24
C THR A 90 2.68 -10.40 -0.35
N SER A 91 3.11 -9.15 -0.52
CA SER A 91 4.53 -8.80 -0.63
C SER A 91 5.29 -8.91 0.68
N ILE A 92 4.65 -8.73 1.84
CA ILE A 92 5.32 -8.76 3.15
C ILE A 92 6.09 -10.07 3.40
N PRO A 93 5.49 -11.27 3.25
CA PRO A 93 6.21 -12.54 3.43
C PRO A 93 7.41 -12.68 2.48
N VAL A 94 7.24 -12.30 1.21
CA VAL A 94 8.31 -12.37 0.21
C VAL A 94 9.48 -11.49 0.63
N LEU A 95 9.21 -10.23 0.95
CA LEU A 95 10.25 -9.28 1.38
C LEU A 95 10.94 -9.70 2.68
N SER A 96 10.24 -10.44 3.55
CA SER A 96 10.80 -10.88 4.84
C SER A 96 11.91 -11.92 4.68
N ILE A 97 11.87 -12.71 3.61
CA ILE A 97 12.80 -13.82 3.41
C ILE A 97 13.78 -13.60 2.26
N ILE A 98 13.52 -12.61 1.39
CA ILE A 98 14.25 -12.46 0.12
C ILE A 98 15.75 -12.29 0.31
N ASN A 99 16.21 -11.52 1.30
CA ASN A 99 17.64 -11.30 1.52
C ASN A 99 18.32 -12.60 1.96
N SER A 100 17.72 -13.36 2.86
CA SER A 100 18.24 -14.66 3.30
C SER A 100 18.28 -15.69 2.16
N LEU A 101 17.29 -15.64 1.27
CA LEU A 101 17.27 -16.53 0.10
C LEU A 101 18.31 -16.12 -0.94
N ASN A 102 18.52 -14.85 -1.19
CA ASN A 102 19.55 -14.37 -2.12
C ASN A 102 20.97 -14.82 -1.69
N GLU A 103 21.23 -14.86 -0.38
CA GLU A 103 22.51 -15.32 0.16
C GLU A 103 22.69 -16.85 0.07
N ASN A 104 21.61 -17.61 0.25
CA ASN A 104 21.67 -19.07 0.40
C ASN A 104 21.23 -19.84 -0.85
N ASN A 105 20.30 -19.32 -1.62
CA ASN A 105 19.72 -19.99 -2.79
C ASN A 105 19.06 -18.97 -3.73
N GLN A 106 19.86 -18.40 -4.61
CA GLN A 106 19.39 -17.38 -5.55
C GLN A 106 18.29 -17.88 -6.49
N GLU A 107 18.39 -19.14 -6.97
CA GLU A 107 17.35 -19.71 -7.85
C GLU A 107 15.97 -19.76 -7.17
N LEU A 108 15.93 -20.08 -5.89
CA LEU A 108 14.69 -20.07 -5.11
C LEU A 108 14.21 -18.64 -4.84
N ALA A 109 15.14 -17.72 -4.60
CA ALA A 109 14.83 -16.31 -4.44
C ALA A 109 14.12 -15.73 -5.68
N ASP A 110 14.66 -16.02 -6.87
CA ASP A 110 14.08 -15.56 -8.15
C ASP A 110 12.66 -16.13 -8.35
N LYS A 111 12.46 -17.42 -8.07
CA LYS A 111 11.14 -18.05 -8.18
C LYS A 111 10.13 -17.46 -7.21
N ILE A 112 10.53 -17.15 -5.99
CA ILE A 112 9.65 -16.54 -4.97
C ILE A 112 9.36 -15.09 -5.34
N PHE A 113 10.33 -14.38 -5.93
CA PHE A 113 10.13 -13.00 -6.36
C PHE A 113 9.08 -12.88 -7.47
N ILE A 114 8.93 -13.90 -8.32
CA ILE A 114 7.86 -13.98 -9.33
C ILE A 114 6.47 -13.88 -8.68
N LEU A 115 6.27 -14.42 -7.47
CA LEU A 115 5.00 -14.28 -6.74
C LEU A 115 4.71 -12.82 -6.41
N ASN A 116 5.73 -12.05 -6.06
CA ASN A 116 5.61 -10.62 -5.81
C ASN A 116 5.23 -9.86 -7.09
N ASP A 117 5.82 -10.20 -8.23
CA ASP A 117 5.51 -9.60 -9.52
C ASP A 117 4.06 -9.91 -9.94
N ILE A 118 3.59 -11.14 -9.72
CA ILE A 118 2.19 -11.51 -9.94
C ILE A 118 1.27 -10.68 -9.06
N ALA A 119 1.61 -10.47 -7.79
CA ALA A 119 0.82 -9.64 -6.87
C ALA A 119 0.72 -8.19 -7.36
N TYR A 120 1.80 -7.61 -7.90
CA TYR A 120 1.78 -6.28 -8.51
C TYR A 120 0.97 -6.24 -9.80
N CYS A 121 1.05 -7.26 -10.66
CA CYS A 121 0.19 -7.36 -11.85
C CYS A 121 -1.30 -7.38 -11.45
N CYS A 122 -1.66 -8.15 -10.43
CA CYS A 122 -3.02 -8.17 -9.88
C CYS A 122 -3.44 -6.81 -9.32
N TRP A 123 -2.52 -6.09 -8.68
CA TRP A 123 -2.76 -4.73 -8.18
C TRP A 123 -3.14 -3.77 -9.31
N TYR A 124 -2.36 -3.74 -10.39
CA TYR A 124 -2.68 -2.93 -11.56
C TYR A 124 -4.02 -3.32 -12.19
N ALA A 125 -4.28 -4.62 -12.33
CA ALA A 125 -5.54 -5.12 -12.88
C ALA A 125 -6.75 -4.67 -12.05
N LEU A 126 -6.68 -4.74 -10.72
CA LEU A 126 -7.73 -4.29 -9.81
C LEU A 126 -7.94 -2.76 -9.88
N ILE A 127 -6.88 -1.98 -10.00
CA ILE A 127 -6.98 -0.52 -10.16
C ILE A 127 -7.67 -0.18 -11.48
N ILE A 128 -7.28 -0.82 -12.58
CA ILE A 128 -7.89 -0.60 -13.90
C ILE A 128 -9.37 -0.99 -13.87
N ALA A 129 -9.69 -2.16 -13.30
CA ALA A 129 -11.07 -2.60 -13.12
C ALA A 129 -11.89 -1.59 -12.30
N GLY A 130 -11.33 -1.09 -11.19
CA GLY A 130 -11.95 -0.07 -10.35
C GLY A 130 -12.19 1.24 -11.11
N LEU A 131 -11.26 1.70 -11.94
CA LEU A 131 -11.42 2.89 -12.78
C LEU A 131 -12.55 2.73 -13.80
N ILE A 132 -12.61 1.59 -14.48
CA ILE A 132 -13.65 1.30 -15.48
C ILE A 132 -15.02 1.24 -14.80
N TRP A 133 -15.09 0.54 -13.67
CA TRP A 133 -16.33 0.34 -12.92
C TRP A 133 -16.90 1.66 -12.38
N THR A 134 -16.06 2.46 -11.75
CA THR A 134 -16.49 3.76 -11.21
C THR A 134 -16.95 4.71 -12.29
N LYS A 135 -16.28 4.77 -13.45
CA LYS A 135 -16.73 5.57 -14.60
C LYS A 135 -18.09 5.12 -15.14
N LYS A 136 -18.36 3.82 -15.16
CA LYS A 136 -19.64 3.28 -15.64
C LYS A 136 -20.79 3.65 -14.70
N LEU A 137 -20.56 3.61 -13.38
CA LEU A 137 -21.57 3.91 -12.36
C LEU A 137 -21.84 5.41 -12.18
N THR A 138 -20.93 6.30 -12.58
CA THR A 138 -21.14 7.76 -12.53
C THR A 138 -21.91 8.30 -13.73
N LYS A 139 -22.16 7.48 -14.75
CA LYS A 139 -22.94 7.87 -15.95
C LYS A 139 -24.44 7.48 -15.86
N ILE A 140 -24.85 6.82 -14.80
CA ILE A 140 -26.24 6.45 -14.45
C ILE A 140 -26.74 7.35 -13.34
#